data_61292bb82ab20112b00553005c9b63f2
#
_entry.id   61292bb82ab20112b00553005c9b63f2
#
_cell.length_a   1.000
_cell.length_b   1.000
_cell.length_c   1.000
_cell.angle_alpha   90.00
_cell.angle_beta   90.00
_cell.angle_gamma   90.00
#
_symmetry.space_group_name_H-M   'P 1'
#
loop_
_entity.id
_entity.type
_entity.pdbx_description
1 polymer ?
#
loop_
_entity_poly.entity_id
_entity_poly.type
_entity_poly.pdbx_seq_one_letter_code
_entity_poly.pdbx_strand_id
1 'polypeptide(L)'
;AAIDIDGALSNPAGLSFLPTDGFRVGVSIQSAFQTRDIDASFSTYNGFDPVNKVPTVSDVPYKKYYKGKAAAPVIPSVFAAYKKGDWTISGFFAITGGGGKASFDDGLPMFESAAMAGIFQESVAKYIKTGGQSPIVTPDMYTINSAMDGKQYIYSLQLGLSYKITDWLSAFAGGRMNYFSGNYDGYLDAKLKQNFGGADLMNLALDCDQTGWGLTPVLGVDVKYGKFNFGAKYEFKTNLNIENNTKKLDYPDSAEGLVGPYKHGVNTPNDIPSMLSVAASYRFLPMLKASVEYHFFDDKKAGMAGGKQKELERGTNEYLFGIEWDVVKRLTISGGAQITDYGLSDNFQSDVSFSCDSYSLGFGAKVMLSEKMALNVGYMWTTYHDYTKKMDNYCGTGLPGQNVYSRTNKVFGLSLDYAF
;
A
#
# COMPACT_ATOMS: atom_id res chain seq x y z
N ALA A 1 -15.48 -11.88 -14.05
CA ALA A 1 -16.30 -13.06 -14.17
C ALA A 1 -15.52 -14.34 -13.82
N ALA A 2 -15.40 -14.61 -12.53
CA ALA A 2 -14.61 -15.72 -12.00
C ALA A 2 -15.52 -16.90 -11.69
N ILE A 3 -15.43 -17.96 -12.50
CA ILE A 3 -16.14 -19.24 -12.31
C ILE A 3 -15.11 -20.33 -11.95
N ASP A 4 -14.15 -20.03 -11.13
CA ASP A 4 -13.17 -20.95 -10.56
C ASP A 4 -13.01 -20.64 -9.05
N ILE A 5 -12.22 -21.42 -8.31
CA ILE A 5 -12.13 -21.30 -6.85
C ILE A 5 -11.64 -19.92 -6.36
N ASP A 6 -10.82 -19.24 -7.14
CA ASP A 6 -10.41 -17.84 -6.91
C ASP A 6 -11.59 -16.84 -6.96
N GLY A 7 -12.73 -17.26 -7.54
CA GLY A 7 -14.01 -16.54 -7.43
C GLY A 7 -14.41 -16.26 -5.99
N ALA A 8 -13.97 -17.04 -5.01
CA ALA A 8 -14.23 -16.79 -3.59
C ALA A 8 -13.73 -15.40 -3.14
N LEU A 9 -12.69 -14.85 -3.78
CA LEU A 9 -12.19 -13.49 -3.58
C LEU A 9 -12.75 -12.51 -4.61
N SER A 10 -12.67 -12.83 -5.90
CA SER A 10 -12.96 -11.89 -6.99
C SER A 10 -14.45 -11.61 -7.14
N ASN A 11 -15.31 -12.63 -7.29
CA ASN A 11 -16.78 -12.53 -7.27
C ASN A 11 -17.42 -13.87 -6.88
N PRO A 12 -17.74 -14.08 -5.58
CA PRO A 12 -18.24 -15.36 -5.11
C PRO A 12 -19.59 -15.81 -5.72
N ALA A 13 -20.40 -14.88 -6.25
CA ALA A 13 -21.63 -15.23 -6.95
C ALA A 13 -21.37 -16.16 -8.15
N GLY A 14 -20.23 -15.99 -8.85
CA GLY A 14 -19.84 -16.84 -9.96
C GLY A 14 -19.64 -18.31 -9.59
N LEU A 15 -19.35 -18.63 -8.32
CA LEU A 15 -19.17 -20.00 -7.83
C LEU A 15 -20.45 -20.85 -7.91
N SER A 16 -21.63 -20.23 -7.97
CA SER A 16 -22.89 -20.95 -8.21
C SER A 16 -22.95 -21.64 -9.57
N PHE A 17 -22.12 -21.20 -10.53
CA PHE A 17 -21.99 -21.77 -11.87
C PHE A 17 -20.86 -22.79 -12.02
N LEU A 18 -20.23 -23.21 -10.92
CA LEU A 18 -19.28 -24.33 -10.94
C LEU A 18 -19.93 -25.58 -11.54
N PRO A 19 -19.21 -26.35 -12.39
CA PRO A 19 -19.84 -27.38 -13.22
C PRO A 19 -20.34 -28.60 -12.43
N THR A 20 -19.77 -28.86 -11.26
CA THR A 20 -20.12 -30.01 -10.42
C THR A 20 -20.33 -29.61 -8.97
N ASP A 21 -21.24 -30.33 -8.31
CA ASP A 21 -21.35 -30.26 -6.85
C ASP A 21 -20.09 -30.83 -6.18
N GLY A 22 -19.90 -30.51 -4.91
CA GLY A 22 -18.78 -30.99 -4.11
C GLY A 22 -17.92 -29.89 -3.53
N PHE A 23 -16.85 -30.31 -2.89
CA PHE A 23 -15.89 -29.44 -2.21
C PHE A 23 -14.71 -29.08 -3.13
N ARG A 24 -14.26 -27.84 -3.08
CA ARG A 24 -13.08 -27.35 -3.78
C ARG A 24 -12.21 -26.53 -2.85
N VAL A 25 -10.92 -26.64 -3.02
CA VAL A 25 -9.89 -25.90 -2.29
C VAL A 25 -8.86 -25.38 -3.26
N GLY A 26 -8.43 -24.13 -3.06
CA GLY A 26 -7.26 -23.54 -3.71
C GLY A 26 -6.28 -23.06 -2.66
N VAL A 27 -5.00 -23.32 -2.85
CA VAL A 27 -3.91 -22.79 -2.02
C VAL A 27 -2.98 -22.01 -2.93
N SER A 28 -2.67 -20.78 -2.54
CA SER A 28 -1.85 -19.89 -3.34
C SER A 28 -0.75 -19.26 -2.50
N ILE A 29 0.39 -19.03 -3.13
CA ILE A 29 1.52 -18.27 -2.57
C ILE A 29 1.88 -17.21 -3.60
N GLN A 30 2.06 -15.96 -3.12
CA GLN A 30 2.59 -14.86 -3.93
C GLN A 30 3.86 -14.34 -3.30
N SER A 31 4.74 -13.78 -4.14
CA SER A 31 5.93 -13.03 -3.72
C SER A 31 5.89 -11.67 -4.40
N ALA A 32 6.01 -10.59 -3.62
CA ALA A 32 6.00 -9.23 -4.13
C ALA A 32 7.29 -8.50 -3.73
N PHE A 33 7.88 -7.81 -4.71
CA PHE A 33 9.10 -7.01 -4.54
C PHE A 33 8.88 -5.63 -5.15
N GLN A 34 9.13 -4.59 -4.35
CA GLN A 34 8.89 -3.20 -4.72
C GLN A 34 10.11 -2.35 -4.38
N THR A 35 10.35 -1.32 -5.18
CA THR A 35 11.14 -0.16 -4.77
C THR A 35 10.22 1.02 -4.47
N ARG A 36 10.65 1.90 -3.57
CA ARG A 36 9.93 3.10 -3.15
C ARG A 36 10.95 4.19 -2.90
N ASP A 37 11.40 4.84 -3.98
CA ASP A 37 12.51 5.77 -3.93
C ASP A 37 12.01 7.22 -3.87
N ILE A 38 12.77 8.09 -3.20
CA ILE A 38 12.49 9.51 -3.07
C ILE A 38 13.75 10.29 -3.45
N ASP A 39 13.68 11.08 -4.54
CA ASP A 39 14.71 12.06 -4.88
C ASP A 39 14.32 13.40 -4.29
N ALA A 40 15.00 13.80 -3.23
CA ALA A 40 14.70 15.00 -2.45
C ALA A 40 15.68 16.13 -2.74
N SER A 41 15.13 17.35 -2.87
CA SER A 41 15.90 18.59 -3.01
C SER A 41 15.21 19.69 -2.22
N PHE A 42 15.87 20.22 -1.19
CA PHE A 42 15.29 21.26 -0.33
C PHE A 42 16.32 22.27 0.16
N SER A 43 15.86 23.48 0.46
CA SER A 43 16.70 24.53 1.02
C SER A 43 17.01 24.26 2.50
N THR A 44 18.19 24.71 2.94
CA THR A 44 18.64 24.61 4.33
C THR A 44 19.13 25.96 4.84
N TYR A 45 19.11 26.15 6.14
CA TYR A 45 19.74 27.30 6.78
C TYR A 45 21.25 27.14 6.78
N ASN A 46 21.99 28.21 6.45
CA ASN A 46 23.46 28.22 6.41
C ASN A 46 24.08 29.26 7.35
N GLY A 47 23.29 29.99 8.12
CA GLY A 47 23.78 30.97 9.07
C GLY A 47 22.68 31.83 9.68
N PHE A 48 23.11 32.82 10.48
CA PHE A 48 22.23 33.79 11.16
C PHE A 48 22.83 35.17 11.09
N ASP A 49 22.07 36.14 10.58
CA ASP A 49 22.47 37.57 10.60
C ASP A 49 22.17 38.18 11.98
N PRO A 50 23.18 38.48 12.78
CA PRO A 50 22.97 39.01 14.11
C PRO A 50 22.46 40.49 14.14
N VAL A 51 22.65 41.23 13.06
CA VAL A 51 22.22 42.61 12.92
C VAL A 51 20.72 42.68 12.65
N ASN A 52 20.29 41.96 11.63
CA ASN A 52 18.87 41.92 11.24
C ASN A 52 18.08 40.86 12.04
N LYS A 53 18.75 40.00 12.81
CA LYS A 53 18.18 38.89 13.60
C LYS A 53 17.36 37.91 12.77
N VAL A 54 17.85 37.61 11.59
CA VAL A 54 17.20 36.66 10.65
C VAL A 54 18.11 35.51 10.26
N PRO A 55 17.56 34.29 10.09
CA PRO A 55 18.28 33.18 9.48
C PRO A 55 18.70 33.52 8.05
N THR A 56 19.84 33.00 7.63
CA THR A 56 20.28 33.02 6.22
C THR A 56 20.10 31.62 5.59
N VAL A 57 19.70 31.61 4.33
CA VAL A 57 19.38 30.40 3.59
C VAL A 57 20.48 30.10 2.57
N SER A 58 20.83 28.84 2.42
CA SER A 58 21.81 28.40 1.44
C SER A 58 21.32 28.63 0.01
N ASP A 59 22.18 29.18 -0.84
CA ASP A 59 21.92 29.31 -2.29
C ASP A 59 21.94 27.95 -3.00
N VAL A 60 22.54 26.92 -2.37
CA VAL A 60 22.61 25.55 -2.90
C VAL A 60 21.68 24.67 -2.12
N PRO A 61 20.68 24.05 -2.77
CA PRO A 61 19.77 23.14 -2.09
C PRO A 61 20.50 21.86 -1.65
N TYR A 62 20.10 21.32 -0.50
CA TYR A 62 20.48 19.98 -0.08
C TYR A 62 19.79 18.97 -0.99
N LYS A 63 20.56 18.00 -1.51
CA LYS A 63 20.05 16.96 -2.40
C LYS A 63 20.46 15.60 -1.87
N LYS A 64 19.49 14.68 -1.81
CA LYS A 64 19.74 13.29 -1.43
C LYS A 64 18.70 12.36 -2.05
N TYR A 65 19.18 11.21 -2.51
CA TYR A 65 18.36 10.14 -3.02
C TYR A 65 18.16 9.06 -1.95
N TYR A 66 16.92 8.88 -1.51
CA TYR A 66 16.53 7.92 -0.47
C TYR A 66 15.99 6.67 -1.14
N LYS A 67 16.66 5.53 -0.91
CA LYS A 67 16.26 4.25 -1.47
C LYS A 67 15.37 3.51 -0.52
N GLY A 68 14.14 3.22 -0.96
CA GLY A 68 13.20 2.37 -0.24
C GLY A 68 13.04 1.01 -0.91
N LYS A 69 13.04 -0.05 -0.13
CA LYS A 69 12.77 -1.42 -0.59
C LYS A 69 11.59 -1.97 0.19
N ALA A 70 10.61 -2.53 -0.51
CA ALA A 70 9.53 -3.24 0.14
C ALA A 70 9.46 -4.66 -0.41
N ALA A 71 9.39 -5.65 0.48
CA ALA A 71 9.33 -7.05 0.12
C ALA A 71 8.31 -7.80 0.97
N ALA A 72 7.50 -8.59 0.31
CA ALA A 72 6.64 -9.60 0.90
C ALA A 72 6.92 -10.93 0.19
N PRO A 73 7.96 -11.67 0.63
CA PRO A 73 8.44 -12.86 -0.08
C PRO A 73 7.45 -14.03 -0.04
N VAL A 74 6.54 -14.05 0.94
CA VAL A 74 5.52 -15.09 1.07
C VAL A 74 4.20 -14.44 1.49
N ILE A 75 3.23 -14.44 0.58
CA ILE A 75 1.86 -13.97 0.80
C ILE A 75 0.94 -15.18 0.55
N PRO A 76 0.57 -15.92 1.61
CA PRO A 76 -0.27 -17.09 1.46
C PRO A 76 -1.75 -16.71 1.33
N SER A 77 -2.50 -17.53 0.60
CA SER A 77 -3.96 -17.52 0.59
C SER A 77 -4.53 -18.92 0.43
N VAL A 78 -5.70 -19.11 1.02
CA VAL A 78 -6.47 -20.35 0.94
C VAL A 78 -7.89 -20.00 0.58
N PHE A 79 -8.44 -20.69 -0.42
CA PHE A 79 -9.80 -20.55 -0.88
C PHE A 79 -10.53 -21.86 -0.69
N ALA A 80 -11.79 -21.80 -0.31
CA ALA A 80 -12.64 -22.97 -0.16
C ALA A 80 -14.06 -22.68 -0.66
N ALA A 81 -14.68 -23.67 -1.29
CA ALA A 81 -16.08 -23.60 -1.69
C ALA A 81 -16.72 -25.00 -1.62
N TYR A 82 -17.95 -25.05 -1.17
CA TYR A 82 -18.79 -26.24 -1.21
C TYR A 82 -20.09 -25.93 -1.93
N LYS A 83 -20.30 -26.55 -3.08
CA LYS A 83 -21.49 -26.42 -3.90
C LYS A 83 -22.40 -27.63 -3.72
N LYS A 84 -23.69 -27.36 -3.52
CA LYS A 84 -24.75 -28.38 -3.52
C LYS A 84 -26.01 -27.82 -4.15
N GLY A 85 -26.35 -28.30 -5.36
CA GLY A 85 -27.46 -27.78 -6.14
C GLY A 85 -27.30 -26.31 -6.46
N ASP A 86 -28.26 -25.49 -6.03
CA ASP A 86 -28.26 -24.04 -6.28
C ASP A 86 -27.49 -23.24 -5.22
N TRP A 87 -27.06 -23.87 -4.14
CA TRP A 87 -26.35 -23.23 -3.04
C TRP A 87 -24.84 -23.47 -3.13
N THR A 88 -24.07 -22.42 -2.82
CA THR A 88 -22.62 -22.51 -2.68
C THR A 88 -22.18 -21.70 -1.46
N ILE A 89 -21.60 -22.38 -0.47
CA ILE A 89 -20.89 -21.73 0.63
C ILE A 89 -19.44 -21.55 0.18
N SER A 90 -18.89 -20.36 0.35
CA SER A 90 -17.49 -20.09 0.00
C SER A 90 -16.82 -19.15 0.98
N GLY A 91 -15.50 -19.22 1.01
CA GLY A 91 -14.70 -18.33 1.81
C GLY A 91 -13.23 -18.39 1.43
N PHE A 92 -12.48 -17.48 2.02
CA PHE A 92 -11.02 -17.46 1.89
C PHE A 92 -10.36 -16.92 3.16
N PHE A 93 -9.12 -17.30 3.34
CA PHE A 93 -8.16 -16.61 4.19
C PHE A 93 -7.03 -16.10 3.33
N ALA A 94 -6.70 -14.80 3.43
CA ALA A 94 -5.62 -14.20 2.65
C ALA A 94 -5.04 -12.97 3.36
N ILE A 95 -3.84 -12.57 2.95
CA ILE A 95 -3.32 -11.24 3.21
C ILE A 95 -3.79 -10.34 2.07
N THR A 96 -4.78 -9.47 2.34
CA THR A 96 -5.46 -8.66 1.32
C THR A 96 -4.91 -7.24 1.20
N GLY A 97 -4.06 -6.82 2.13
CA GLY A 97 -3.49 -5.49 2.14
C GLY A 97 -2.17 -5.42 2.91
N GLY A 98 -1.52 -4.27 2.77
CA GLY A 98 -0.17 -4.05 3.28
C GLY A 98 0.90 -4.42 2.26
N GLY A 99 2.04 -3.73 2.31
CA GLY A 99 3.15 -3.91 1.35
C GLY A 99 4.27 -4.84 1.85
N GLY A 100 4.04 -5.59 2.90
CA GLY A 100 5.10 -6.32 3.59
C GLY A 100 5.97 -5.40 4.43
N LYS A 101 7.29 -5.66 4.47
CA LYS A 101 8.26 -4.79 5.13
C LYS A 101 8.84 -3.81 4.10
N ALA A 102 8.72 -2.50 4.39
CA ALA A 102 9.41 -1.43 3.68
C ALA A 102 10.57 -0.93 4.53
N SER A 103 11.77 -0.80 3.93
CA SER A 103 12.99 -0.35 4.59
C SER A 103 13.58 0.83 3.84
N PHE A 104 13.93 1.88 4.57
CA PHE A 104 14.69 3.03 4.11
C PHE A 104 15.96 3.12 4.96
N ASP A 105 17.04 2.50 4.45
CA ASP A 105 18.29 2.35 5.19
C ASP A 105 19.05 3.68 5.37
N ASP A 106 18.70 4.69 4.55
CA ASP A 106 19.26 6.05 4.59
C ASP A 106 18.27 7.07 5.19
N GLY A 107 17.20 6.60 5.86
CA GLY A 107 16.14 7.42 6.45
C GLY A 107 15.14 7.96 5.45
N LEU A 108 14.43 9.03 5.84
CA LEU A 108 13.41 9.70 5.03
C LEU A 108 13.64 11.21 5.02
N PRO A 109 13.37 11.90 3.90
CA PRO A 109 13.64 13.31 3.75
C PRO A 109 12.87 14.17 4.76
N MET A 110 11.64 13.82 5.12
CA MET A 110 10.85 14.55 6.10
C MET A 110 11.48 14.57 7.50
N PHE A 111 12.07 13.47 7.94
CA PHE A 111 12.73 13.39 9.25
C PHE A 111 14.07 14.11 9.23
N GLU A 112 14.84 13.94 8.16
CA GLU A 112 16.17 14.56 8.04
C GLU A 112 16.06 16.08 7.92
N SER A 113 15.14 16.60 7.08
CA SER A 113 14.94 18.05 6.94
C SER A 113 14.42 18.69 8.22
N ALA A 114 13.50 18.03 8.92
CA ALA A 114 13.00 18.54 10.21
C ALA A 114 14.08 18.53 11.28
N ALA A 115 14.95 17.50 11.33
CA ALA A 115 16.10 17.47 12.23
C ALA A 115 17.09 18.60 11.94
N MET A 116 17.40 18.84 10.66
CA MET A 116 18.26 19.97 10.26
C MET A 116 17.68 21.32 10.71
N ALA A 117 16.39 21.54 10.50
CA ALA A 117 15.73 22.76 10.92
C ALA A 117 15.69 22.90 12.47
N GLY A 118 15.42 21.82 13.19
CA GLY A 118 15.41 21.80 14.66
C GLY A 118 16.78 22.09 15.25
N ILE A 119 17.82 21.43 14.79
CA ILE A 119 19.22 21.68 15.22
C ILE A 119 19.61 23.15 14.99
N PHE A 120 19.28 23.67 13.82
CA PHE A 120 19.55 25.08 13.51
C PHE A 120 18.82 26.01 14.47
N GLN A 121 17.51 25.85 14.67
CA GLN A 121 16.69 26.67 15.56
C GLN A 121 17.18 26.62 17.00
N GLU A 122 17.54 25.45 17.52
CA GLU A 122 18.12 25.31 18.86
C GLU A 122 19.47 26.03 18.97
N SER A 123 20.31 25.95 17.94
CA SER A 123 21.60 26.66 17.92
C SER A 123 21.43 28.19 17.93
N VAL A 124 20.46 28.71 17.17
CA VAL A 124 20.11 30.13 17.14
C VAL A 124 19.58 30.58 18.51
N ALA A 125 18.67 29.83 19.12
CA ALA A 125 18.15 30.11 20.45
C ALA A 125 19.28 30.19 21.49
N LYS A 126 20.23 29.26 21.45
CA LYS A 126 21.40 29.25 22.32
C LYS A 126 22.35 30.42 22.04
N TYR A 127 22.59 30.74 20.76
CA TYR A 127 23.38 31.91 20.36
C TYR A 127 22.81 33.20 20.96
N ILE A 128 21.50 33.43 20.81
CA ILE A 128 20.83 34.63 21.37
C ILE A 128 20.92 34.65 22.90
N LYS A 129 20.66 33.51 23.56
CA LYS A 129 20.71 33.39 25.02
C LYS A 129 22.10 33.66 25.60
N THR A 130 23.17 33.30 24.88
CA THR A 130 24.57 33.50 25.32
C THR A 130 25.17 34.84 24.86
N GLY A 131 24.37 35.73 24.26
CA GLY A 131 24.88 37.00 23.73
C GLY A 131 25.90 36.82 22.59
N GLY A 132 25.73 35.79 21.77
CA GLY A 132 26.58 35.52 20.63
C GLY A 132 27.79 34.59 20.88
N GLN A 133 27.92 34.05 22.09
CA GLN A 133 29.09 33.21 22.46
C GLN A 133 28.98 31.75 21.98
N SER A 134 27.75 31.24 21.81
CA SER A 134 27.55 29.89 21.27
C SER A 134 27.57 29.89 19.75
N PRO A 135 28.17 28.87 19.08
CA PRO A 135 28.18 28.83 17.63
C PRO A 135 26.80 28.52 17.05
N ILE A 136 26.50 29.10 15.88
CA ILE A 136 25.39 28.64 15.03
C ILE A 136 25.80 27.35 14.37
N VAL A 137 24.96 26.33 14.44
CA VAL A 137 25.20 25.00 13.87
C VAL A 137 24.53 24.87 12.51
N THR A 138 25.33 24.60 11.48
CA THR A 138 24.90 24.49 10.09
C THR A 138 25.12 23.06 9.54
N PRO A 139 24.42 22.63 8.46
CA PRO A 139 24.48 21.24 7.97
C PRO A 139 25.85 20.71 7.61
N ASP A 140 26.81 21.57 7.27
CA ASP A 140 28.21 21.20 7.00
C ASP A 140 28.99 20.79 8.24
N MET A 141 28.53 21.14 9.44
CA MET A 141 29.21 20.89 10.71
C MET A 141 28.91 19.52 11.33
N TYR A 142 27.88 18.82 10.89
CA TYR A 142 27.45 17.54 11.46
C TYR A 142 27.11 16.49 10.40
N THR A 143 26.87 15.29 10.86
CA THR A 143 26.33 14.18 10.05
C THR A 143 25.02 13.71 10.65
N ILE A 144 24.08 13.27 9.79
CA ILE A 144 22.85 12.58 10.18
C ILE A 144 22.97 11.13 9.74
N ASN A 145 22.70 10.21 10.66
CA ASN A 145 22.53 8.80 10.39
C ASN A 145 21.10 8.42 10.79
N SER A 146 20.31 7.89 9.85
CA SER A 146 18.91 7.56 10.09
C SER A 146 18.49 6.36 9.27
N ALA A 147 17.53 5.60 9.80
CA ALA A 147 16.86 4.53 9.10
C ALA A 147 15.41 4.44 9.56
N MET A 148 14.55 3.94 8.68
CA MET A 148 13.13 3.71 8.97
C MET A 148 12.66 2.42 8.32
N ASP A 149 12.12 1.54 9.15
CA ASP A 149 11.42 0.32 8.74
C ASP A 149 9.94 0.47 9.02
N GLY A 150 9.11 0.04 8.07
CA GLY A 150 7.67 -0.09 8.24
C GLY A 150 7.21 -1.46 7.79
N LYS A 151 6.37 -2.10 8.59
CA LYS A 151 5.77 -3.40 8.28
C LYS A 151 4.27 -3.31 8.45
N GLN A 152 3.50 -3.72 7.44
CA GLN A 152 2.04 -3.68 7.48
C GLN A 152 1.45 -4.89 6.77
N TYR A 153 0.46 -5.54 7.41
CA TYR A 153 -0.34 -6.61 6.85
C TYR A 153 -1.80 -6.45 7.26
N ILE A 154 -2.71 -6.76 6.34
CA ILE A 154 -4.14 -6.93 6.60
C ILE A 154 -4.47 -8.40 6.34
N TYR A 155 -4.72 -9.13 7.41
CA TYR A 155 -5.19 -10.52 7.35
C TYR A 155 -6.70 -10.53 7.24
N SER A 156 -7.23 -11.23 6.25
CA SER A 156 -8.65 -11.25 5.94
C SER A 156 -9.21 -12.65 5.93
N LEU A 157 -10.33 -12.85 6.61
CA LEU A 157 -11.13 -14.06 6.57
C LEU A 157 -12.53 -13.71 6.05
N GLN A 158 -12.93 -14.22 4.91
CA GLN A 158 -14.25 -14.04 4.32
C GLN A 158 -15.05 -15.32 4.33
N LEU A 159 -16.33 -15.21 4.64
CA LEU A 159 -17.32 -16.28 4.50
C LEU A 159 -18.60 -15.72 3.91
N GLY A 160 -19.28 -16.52 3.09
CA GLY A 160 -20.56 -16.12 2.54
C GLY A 160 -21.26 -17.23 1.76
N LEU A 161 -22.43 -16.90 1.31
CA LEU A 161 -23.35 -17.80 0.64
C LEU A 161 -23.74 -17.24 -0.72
N SER A 162 -23.63 -18.07 -1.74
CA SER A 162 -24.13 -17.79 -3.09
C SER A 162 -25.35 -18.66 -3.37
N TYR A 163 -26.29 -18.10 -4.10
CA TYR A 163 -27.51 -18.78 -4.54
C TYR A 163 -27.76 -18.56 -6.03
N LYS A 164 -27.94 -19.66 -6.76
CA LYS A 164 -28.33 -19.63 -8.16
C LYS A 164 -29.84 -19.39 -8.27
N ILE A 165 -30.23 -18.14 -8.57
CA ILE A 165 -31.62 -17.70 -8.63
C ILE A 165 -32.32 -18.26 -9.87
N THR A 166 -31.58 -18.28 -10.99
CA THR A 166 -32.00 -18.87 -12.27
C THR A 166 -30.80 -19.59 -12.89
N ASP A 167 -31.00 -20.26 -14.02
CA ASP A 167 -29.89 -20.92 -14.73
C ASP A 167 -28.79 -19.95 -15.24
N TRP A 168 -29.10 -18.67 -15.29
CA TRP A 168 -28.22 -17.61 -15.79
C TRP A 168 -27.90 -16.51 -14.78
N LEU A 169 -28.53 -16.49 -13.60
CA LEU A 169 -28.36 -15.44 -12.57
C LEU A 169 -28.07 -16.05 -11.21
N SER A 170 -27.05 -15.56 -10.55
CA SER A 170 -26.74 -15.86 -9.15
C SER A 170 -26.45 -14.61 -8.35
N ALA A 171 -26.62 -14.70 -7.03
CA ALA A 171 -26.29 -13.66 -6.08
C ALA A 171 -25.46 -14.21 -4.93
N PHE A 172 -24.68 -13.34 -4.30
CA PHE A 172 -23.84 -13.64 -3.14
C PHE A 172 -24.06 -12.61 -2.04
N ALA A 173 -24.08 -13.06 -0.80
CA ALA A 173 -23.98 -12.23 0.39
C ALA A 173 -23.02 -12.86 1.39
N GLY A 174 -22.15 -12.04 1.97
CA GLY A 174 -21.16 -12.50 2.93
C GLY A 174 -20.54 -11.37 3.73
N GLY A 175 -19.56 -11.73 4.54
CA GLY A 175 -18.79 -10.80 5.37
C GLY A 175 -17.33 -11.19 5.44
N ARG A 176 -16.47 -10.17 5.56
CA ARG A 176 -15.03 -10.30 5.71
C ARG A 176 -14.59 -9.65 7.00
N MET A 177 -13.90 -10.39 7.84
CA MET A 177 -13.16 -9.86 8.98
C MET A 177 -11.75 -9.49 8.50
N ASN A 178 -11.31 -8.29 8.84
CA ASN A 178 -9.97 -7.79 8.53
C ASN A 178 -9.26 -7.49 9.85
N TYR A 179 -8.04 -7.97 9.97
CA TYR A 179 -7.15 -7.68 11.11
C TYR A 179 -5.88 -7.02 10.58
N PHE A 180 -5.65 -5.79 11.01
CA PHE A 180 -4.45 -5.02 10.71
C PHE A 180 -3.38 -5.31 11.75
N SER A 181 -2.17 -5.57 11.28
CA SER A 181 -0.96 -5.67 12.10
C SER A 181 0.16 -4.89 11.42
N GLY A 182 0.71 -3.93 12.12
CA GLY A 182 1.80 -3.09 11.65
C GLY A 182 2.86 -2.89 12.72
N ASN A 183 4.04 -2.44 12.29
CA ASN A 183 5.13 -2.01 13.15
C ASN A 183 5.91 -0.92 12.41
N TYR A 184 6.30 0.10 13.14
CA TYR A 184 7.28 1.11 12.71
C TYR A 184 8.47 1.05 13.66
N ASP A 185 9.67 0.91 13.09
CA ASP A 185 10.93 0.93 13.81
C ASP A 185 11.88 1.89 13.09
N GLY A 186 12.54 2.78 13.82
CA GLY A 186 13.43 3.74 13.21
C GLY A 186 14.25 4.54 14.21
N TYR A 187 15.27 5.18 13.69
CA TYR A 187 16.12 6.08 14.44
C TYR A 187 16.66 7.23 13.59
N LEU A 188 17.04 8.31 14.24
CA LEU A 188 17.79 9.42 13.66
C LEU A 188 18.79 9.93 14.72
N ASP A 189 20.08 9.87 14.37
CA ASP A 189 21.17 10.37 15.18
C ASP A 189 21.90 11.47 14.40
N ALA A 190 21.95 12.69 14.96
CA ALA A 190 22.74 13.78 14.42
C ALA A 190 23.90 14.11 15.37
N LYS A 191 25.12 14.17 14.80
CA LYS A 191 26.35 14.34 15.56
C LYS A 191 27.31 15.30 14.90
N LEU A 192 27.87 16.24 15.68
CA LEU A 192 28.92 17.12 15.21
C LEU A 192 30.12 16.30 14.70
N LYS A 193 30.70 16.74 13.61
CA LYS A 193 31.96 16.18 13.10
C LYS A 193 33.05 16.40 14.14
N GLN A 194 34.09 15.56 14.13
CA GLN A 194 35.18 15.59 15.13
C GLN A 194 35.89 16.95 15.20
N ASN A 195 36.08 17.61 14.05
CA ASN A 195 36.67 18.96 13.97
C ASN A 195 35.82 20.05 14.61
N PHE A 196 34.54 19.78 14.93
CA PHE A 196 33.61 20.66 15.65
C PHE A 196 33.29 20.15 17.05
N GLY A 197 34.01 19.13 17.57
CA GLY A 197 33.91 18.64 18.95
C GLY A 197 33.18 17.31 19.11
N GLY A 198 32.59 16.73 18.07
CA GLY A 198 32.04 15.38 18.06
C GLY A 198 30.83 15.13 18.98
N ALA A 199 30.17 16.20 19.48
CA ALA A 199 29.04 16.07 20.38
C ALA A 199 27.75 15.62 19.68
N ASP A 200 26.88 14.91 20.41
CA ASP A 200 25.55 14.57 19.93
C ASP A 200 24.66 15.82 19.92
N LEU A 201 23.92 16.00 18.83
CA LEU A 201 23.01 17.12 18.63
C LEU A 201 21.55 16.71 18.79
N MET A 202 21.18 15.55 18.26
CA MET A 202 19.82 15.02 18.29
C MET A 202 19.85 13.50 18.24
N ASN A 203 19.05 12.87 19.09
CA ASN A 203 18.81 11.42 19.04
C ASN A 203 17.31 11.19 19.05
N LEU A 204 16.81 10.41 18.09
CA LEU A 204 15.44 9.99 18.01
C LEU A 204 15.39 8.48 17.82
N ALA A 205 14.51 7.79 18.54
CA ALA A 205 14.28 6.36 18.34
C ALA A 205 12.78 6.05 18.51
N LEU A 206 12.27 5.19 17.63
CA LEU A 206 10.88 4.76 17.58
C LEU A 206 10.82 3.23 17.43
N ASP A 207 9.98 2.58 18.26
CA ASP A 207 9.48 1.22 18.03
C ASP A 207 8.01 1.20 18.45
N CYS A 208 7.11 1.10 17.46
CA CYS A 208 5.67 1.21 17.63
C CYS A 208 4.95 0.10 16.87
N ASP A 209 4.34 -0.82 17.61
CA ASP A 209 3.39 -1.77 17.05
C ASP A 209 2.03 -1.10 16.86
N GLN A 210 1.31 -1.55 15.84
CA GLN A 210 -0.03 -1.05 15.53
C GLN A 210 -0.97 -2.23 15.24
N THR A 211 -2.16 -2.21 15.81
CA THR A 211 -3.19 -3.23 15.57
C THR A 211 -4.57 -2.61 15.41
N GLY A 212 -5.43 -3.29 14.68
CA GLY A 212 -6.82 -2.91 14.51
C GLY A 212 -7.62 -4.00 13.82
N TRP A 213 -8.94 -3.94 13.89
CA TRP A 213 -9.80 -4.87 13.17
C TRP A 213 -11.09 -4.21 12.70
N GLY A 214 -11.72 -4.79 11.68
CA GLY A 214 -12.97 -4.30 11.15
C GLY A 214 -13.69 -5.34 10.29
N LEU A 215 -14.98 -5.12 10.05
CA LEU A 215 -15.84 -5.99 9.26
C LEU A 215 -16.26 -5.31 7.97
N THR A 216 -16.20 -6.06 6.87
CA THR A 216 -16.63 -5.64 5.53
C THR A 216 -17.81 -6.52 5.10
N PRO A 217 -19.05 -6.03 5.02
CA PRO A 217 -20.10 -6.71 4.27
C PRO A 217 -19.75 -6.77 2.78
N VAL A 218 -20.13 -7.87 2.12
CA VAL A 218 -19.85 -8.08 0.70
C VAL A 218 -21.10 -8.60 0.01
N LEU A 219 -21.48 -7.97 -1.10
CA LEU A 219 -22.57 -8.41 -1.98
C LEU A 219 -22.02 -8.64 -3.39
N GLY A 220 -22.57 -9.62 -4.09
CA GLY A 220 -22.18 -9.93 -5.46
C GLY A 220 -23.34 -10.46 -6.29
N VAL A 221 -23.24 -10.26 -7.59
CA VAL A 221 -24.13 -10.87 -8.59
C VAL A 221 -23.29 -11.39 -9.74
N ASP A 222 -23.75 -12.47 -10.38
CA ASP A 222 -23.12 -13.00 -11.58
C ASP A 222 -24.18 -13.46 -12.58
N VAL A 223 -23.99 -13.10 -13.84
CA VAL A 223 -24.85 -13.44 -14.98
C VAL A 223 -24.02 -14.27 -15.96
N LYS A 224 -24.43 -15.51 -16.19
CA LYS A 224 -23.82 -16.42 -17.16
C LYS A 224 -24.83 -16.79 -18.23
N TYR A 225 -24.65 -16.28 -19.45
CA TYR A 225 -25.56 -16.55 -20.55
C TYR A 225 -24.78 -16.93 -21.82
N GLY A 226 -24.87 -18.19 -22.22
CA GLY A 226 -24.13 -18.71 -23.36
C GLY A 226 -22.63 -18.55 -23.22
N LYS A 227 -22.05 -17.75 -24.13
CA LYS A 227 -20.60 -17.43 -24.15
C LYS A 227 -20.24 -16.19 -23.34
N PHE A 228 -21.24 -15.51 -22.79
CA PHE A 228 -21.10 -14.26 -22.03
C PHE A 228 -21.16 -14.54 -20.53
N ASN A 229 -20.30 -13.87 -19.77
CA ASN A 229 -20.41 -13.81 -18.32
C ASN A 229 -20.16 -12.36 -17.84
N PHE A 230 -21.04 -11.87 -17.00
CA PHE A 230 -20.95 -10.57 -16.36
C PHE A 230 -21.00 -10.74 -14.84
N GLY A 231 -20.14 -10.09 -14.13
CA GLY A 231 -20.10 -10.09 -12.67
C GLY A 231 -20.06 -8.67 -12.12
N ALA A 232 -20.71 -8.45 -10.99
CA ALA A 232 -20.56 -7.25 -10.20
C ALA A 232 -20.45 -7.62 -8.72
N LYS A 233 -19.55 -6.94 -7.99
CA LYS A 233 -19.32 -7.10 -6.55
C LYS A 233 -19.22 -5.73 -5.90
N TYR A 234 -19.85 -5.59 -4.73
CA TYR A 234 -19.69 -4.42 -3.89
C TYR A 234 -19.20 -4.82 -2.50
N GLU A 235 -18.07 -4.28 -2.11
CA GLU A 235 -17.52 -4.37 -0.78
C GLU A 235 -17.78 -3.06 -0.05
N PHE A 236 -18.48 -3.13 1.08
CA PHE A 236 -18.76 -1.94 1.88
C PHE A 236 -17.49 -1.44 2.56
N LYS A 237 -17.47 -0.16 2.90
CA LYS A 237 -16.38 0.44 3.66
C LYS A 237 -16.19 -0.32 4.98
N THR A 238 -14.94 -0.65 5.31
CA THR A 238 -14.59 -1.17 6.62
C THR A 238 -14.16 -0.03 7.51
N ASN A 239 -14.88 0.19 8.60
CA ASN A 239 -14.37 1.07 9.66
C ASN A 239 -13.26 0.32 10.40
N LEU A 240 -12.05 0.82 10.29
CA LEU A 240 -10.86 0.24 10.88
C LEU A 240 -10.10 1.32 11.62
N ASN A 241 -10.06 1.23 12.95
CA ASN A 241 -9.20 2.06 13.78
C ASN A 241 -7.93 1.29 14.14
N ILE A 242 -6.81 1.98 14.07
CA ILE A 242 -5.50 1.45 14.43
C ILE A 242 -5.05 2.08 15.73
N GLU A 243 -4.68 1.26 16.69
CA GLU A 243 -4.16 1.67 17.99
C GLU A 243 -2.66 1.39 18.09
N ASN A 244 -1.93 2.37 18.61
CA ASN A 244 -0.50 2.29 18.83
C ASN A 244 -0.17 1.59 20.14
N ASN A 245 0.71 0.61 20.09
CA ASN A 245 1.39 0.02 21.24
C ASN A 245 2.88 0.34 21.14
N THR A 246 3.26 1.55 21.58
CA THR A 246 4.62 2.07 21.46
C THR A 246 5.49 1.53 22.56
N LYS A 247 6.54 0.81 22.21
CA LYS A 247 7.53 0.21 23.10
C LYS A 247 8.69 1.14 23.41
N LYS A 248 9.07 1.94 22.41
CA LYS A 248 10.15 2.92 22.52
C LYS A 248 9.79 4.19 21.77
N LEU A 249 9.99 5.33 22.40
CA LEU A 249 9.81 6.63 21.79
C LEU A 249 10.70 7.65 22.52
N ASP A 250 11.93 7.79 22.04
CA ASP A 250 12.92 8.74 22.55
C ASP A 250 13.05 9.88 21.55
N TYR A 251 12.89 11.12 22.01
CA TYR A 251 12.96 12.29 21.14
C TYR A 251 13.17 13.58 21.94
N PRO A 252 13.82 14.62 21.37
CA PRO A 252 13.88 15.94 21.95
C PRO A 252 12.55 16.68 21.75
N ASP A 253 12.26 17.67 22.59
CA ASP A 253 11.02 18.47 22.53
C ASP A 253 10.77 19.09 21.14
N SER A 254 11.83 19.44 20.42
CA SER A 254 11.77 19.97 19.05
C SER A 254 11.19 18.98 18.02
N ALA A 255 11.20 17.68 18.31
CA ALA A 255 10.66 16.62 17.44
C ALA A 255 9.23 16.19 17.81
N GLU A 256 8.58 16.77 18.82
CA GLU A 256 7.23 16.41 19.30
C GLU A 256 6.21 16.32 18.15
N GLY A 257 6.23 17.28 17.23
CA GLY A 257 5.30 17.31 16.09
C GLY A 257 5.48 16.13 15.11
N LEU A 258 6.69 15.57 15.02
CA LEU A 258 6.98 14.43 14.15
C LEU A 258 6.56 13.10 14.76
N VAL A 259 6.73 12.95 16.07
CA VAL A 259 6.55 11.67 16.77
C VAL A 259 5.20 11.55 17.47
N GLY A 260 4.47 12.64 17.63
CA GLY A 260 3.15 12.68 18.28
C GLY A 260 2.17 11.61 17.77
N PRO A 261 2.05 11.37 16.45
CA PRO A 261 1.21 10.31 15.88
C PRO A 261 1.57 8.88 16.33
N TYR A 262 2.79 8.67 16.83
CA TYR A 262 3.27 7.35 17.25
C TYR A 262 3.24 7.12 18.76
N LYS A 263 2.68 8.05 19.54
CA LYS A 263 2.56 7.90 20.99
C LYS A 263 1.68 6.71 21.35
N HIS A 264 2.01 6.07 22.48
CA HIS A 264 1.26 4.93 23.00
C HIS A 264 -0.21 5.27 23.22
N GLY A 265 -1.11 4.38 22.83
CA GLY A 265 -2.56 4.54 22.97
C GLY A 265 -3.21 5.50 21.97
N VAL A 266 -2.44 6.14 21.08
CA VAL A 266 -3.02 6.92 19.98
C VAL A 266 -3.79 5.99 19.06
N ASN A 267 -5.06 6.32 18.83
CA ASN A 267 -5.99 5.55 18.02
C ASN A 267 -6.46 6.40 16.85
N THR A 268 -6.23 5.94 15.64
CA THR A 268 -6.52 6.70 14.41
C THR A 268 -7.31 5.88 13.41
N PRO A 269 -8.21 6.51 12.62
CA PRO A 269 -8.87 5.83 11.51
C PRO A 269 -7.85 5.42 10.45
N ASN A 270 -8.02 4.22 9.94
CA ASN A 270 -7.31 3.66 8.78
C ASN A 270 -8.26 2.74 8.03
N ASP A 271 -9.41 3.30 7.63
CA ASP A 271 -10.51 2.57 7.01
C ASP A 271 -10.07 1.90 5.70
N ILE A 272 -10.68 0.76 5.39
CA ILE A 272 -10.59 0.17 4.06
C ILE A 272 -11.73 0.76 3.23
N PRO A 273 -11.45 1.38 2.06
CA PRO A 273 -12.49 1.99 1.23
C PRO A 273 -13.52 0.99 0.75
N SER A 274 -14.73 1.45 0.49
CA SER A 274 -15.70 0.66 -0.27
C SER A 274 -15.18 0.47 -1.70
N MET A 275 -15.49 -0.70 -2.28
CA MET A 275 -15.05 -1.06 -3.62
C MET A 275 -16.22 -1.57 -4.44
N LEU A 276 -16.40 -1.00 -5.63
CA LEU A 276 -17.26 -1.55 -6.67
C LEU A 276 -16.37 -2.22 -7.73
N SER A 277 -16.61 -3.49 -8.00
CA SER A 277 -15.99 -4.23 -9.11
C SER A 277 -17.06 -4.65 -10.10
N VAL A 278 -16.86 -4.39 -11.39
CA VAL A 278 -17.68 -4.90 -12.48
C VAL A 278 -16.80 -5.52 -13.55
N ALA A 279 -17.20 -6.69 -14.04
CA ALA A 279 -16.43 -7.44 -15.01
C ALA A 279 -17.34 -8.07 -16.07
N ALA A 280 -16.86 -8.12 -17.30
CA ALA A 280 -17.49 -8.82 -18.38
C ALA A 280 -16.47 -9.69 -19.12
N SER A 281 -16.86 -10.90 -19.51
CA SER A 281 -16.05 -11.75 -20.36
C SER A 281 -16.88 -12.39 -21.45
N TYR A 282 -16.22 -12.63 -22.59
CA TYR A 282 -16.83 -13.27 -23.75
C TYR A 282 -15.88 -14.29 -24.36
N ARG A 283 -16.41 -15.48 -24.63
CA ARG A 283 -15.68 -16.56 -25.31
C ARG A 283 -15.91 -16.48 -26.81
N PHE A 284 -15.02 -15.80 -27.52
CA PHE A 284 -15.10 -15.59 -28.98
C PHE A 284 -15.00 -16.91 -29.75
N LEU A 285 -14.03 -17.72 -29.38
CA LEU A 285 -13.78 -19.06 -29.92
C LEU A 285 -13.84 -20.07 -28.78
N PRO A 286 -14.03 -21.36 -29.05
CA PRO A 286 -13.98 -22.38 -28.00
C PRO A 286 -12.72 -22.32 -27.14
N MET A 287 -11.60 -21.89 -27.72
CA MET A 287 -10.28 -21.81 -27.10
C MET A 287 -9.87 -20.39 -26.66
N LEU A 288 -10.66 -19.34 -27.00
CA LEU A 288 -10.25 -17.96 -26.77
C LEU A 288 -11.33 -17.17 -26.01
N LYS A 289 -10.97 -16.65 -24.85
CA LYS A 289 -11.81 -15.79 -24.01
C LYS A 289 -11.10 -14.46 -23.78
N ALA A 290 -11.84 -13.35 -23.85
CA ALA A 290 -11.37 -12.05 -23.41
C ALA A 290 -12.26 -11.53 -22.28
N SER A 291 -11.68 -10.68 -21.43
CA SER A 291 -12.35 -10.05 -20.30
C SER A 291 -11.95 -8.58 -20.16
N VAL A 292 -12.88 -7.80 -19.66
CA VAL A 292 -12.66 -6.42 -19.21
C VAL A 292 -13.21 -6.30 -17.80
N GLU A 293 -12.55 -5.50 -16.98
CA GLU A 293 -12.95 -5.29 -15.60
C GLU A 293 -12.68 -3.84 -15.19
N TYR A 294 -13.53 -3.30 -14.33
CA TYR A 294 -13.40 -1.98 -13.75
C TYR A 294 -13.56 -2.06 -12.25
N HIS A 295 -12.65 -1.43 -11.52
CA HIS A 295 -12.73 -1.24 -10.08
C HIS A 295 -12.79 0.25 -9.74
N PHE A 296 -13.65 0.58 -8.81
CA PHE A 296 -13.71 1.90 -8.19
C PHE A 296 -13.56 1.76 -6.68
N PHE A 297 -12.58 2.45 -6.11
CA PHE A 297 -12.36 2.55 -4.67
C PHE A 297 -12.75 3.96 -4.20
N ASP A 298 -13.67 4.05 -3.23
CA ASP A 298 -14.12 5.33 -2.68
C ASP A 298 -13.19 5.79 -1.55
N ASP A 299 -11.91 6.00 -1.89
CA ASP A 299 -10.84 6.35 -0.94
C ASP A 299 -11.14 7.66 -0.20
N LYS A 300 -11.80 8.62 -0.86
CA LYS A 300 -12.17 9.90 -0.23
C LYS A 300 -13.09 9.76 0.97
N LYS A 301 -13.84 8.65 1.08
CA LYS A 301 -14.74 8.36 2.19
C LYS A 301 -14.17 7.36 3.20
N ALA A 302 -12.97 6.83 2.96
CA ALA A 302 -12.26 5.96 3.87
C ALA A 302 -11.43 6.80 4.84
N GLY A 303 -11.82 6.86 6.11
CA GLY A 303 -11.15 7.68 7.11
C GLY A 303 -9.67 7.32 7.26
N MET A 304 -8.80 8.33 7.25
CA MET A 304 -7.36 8.22 7.49
C MET A 304 -6.96 9.15 8.62
N ALA A 305 -5.82 8.88 9.26
CA ALA A 305 -5.24 9.74 10.26
C ALA A 305 -5.16 11.20 9.78
N GLY A 306 -5.61 12.14 10.61
CA GLY A 306 -5.65 13.55 10.27
C GLY A 306 -6.66 13.94 9.17
N GLY A 307 -7.50 13.02 8.72
CA GLY A 307 -8.45 13.30 7.63
C GLY A 307 -7.80 13.37 6.24
N LYS A 308 -6.62 12.79 6.08
CA LYS A 308 -5.75 12.84 4.88
C LYS A 308 -6.47 12.42 3.59
N GLN A 309 -7.44 11.51 3.66
CA GLN A 309 -8.24 11.08 2.51
C GLN A 309 -9.02 12.22 1.81
N LYS A 310 -9.31 13.32 2.54
CA LYS A 310 -10.02 14.47 1.99
C LYS A 310 -9.18 15.24 0.97
N GLU A 311 -7.86 15.10 1.06
CA GLU A 311 -6.88 15.73 0.17
C GLU A 311 -6.79 15.03 -1.20
N LEU A 312 -7.37 13.84 -1.37
CA LEU A 312 -7.47 13.22 -2.69
C LEU A 312 -8.42 14.03 -3.60
N GLU A 313 -8.12 14.13 -4.88
CA GLU A 313 -9.00 14.75 -5.87
C GLU A 313 -10.24 13.89 -6.11
N ARG A 314 -10.07 12.57 -6.20
CA ARG A 314 -11.11 11.56 -6.43
C ARG A 314 -10.71 10.22 -5.82
N GLY A 315 -11.61 9.22 -5.85
CA GLY A 315 -11.29 7.85 -5.53
C GLY A 315 -10.44 7.18 -6.62
N THR A 316 -9.86 6.03 -6.30
CA THR A 316 -9.01 5.25 -7.22
C THR A 316 -9.85 4.54 -8.27
N ASN A 317 -9.41 4.58 -9.52
CA ASN A 317 -10.01 3.87 -10.64
C ASN A 317 -8.99 2.88 -11.21
N GLU A 318 -9.45 1.65 -11.46
CA GLU A 318 -8.66 0.63 -12.12
C GLU A 318 -9.40 0.07 -13.32
N TYR A 319 -8.71 -0.03 -14.44
CA TYR A 319 -9.20 -0.60 -15.68
C TYR A 319 -8.35 -1.80 -16.04
N LEU A 320 -8.99 -2.97 -16.20
CA LEU A 320 -8.28 -4.22 -16.45
C LEU A 320 -8.76 -4.84 -17.76
N PHE A 321 -7.84 -5.44 -18.47
CA PHE A 321 -8.08 -6.21 -19.67
C PHE A 321 -7.34 -7.55 -19.56
N GLY A 322 -7.99 -8.64 -20.00
CA GLY A 322 -7.40 -9.96 -19.97
C GLY A 322 -7.80 -10.80 -21.19
N ILE A 323 -6.89 -11.69 -21.58
CA ILE A 323 -7.12 -12.70 -22.61
C ILE A 323 -6.65 -14.06 -22.12
N GLU A 324 -7.42 -15.09 -22.39
CA GLU A 324 -7.09 -16.48 -22.09
C GLU A 324 -7.17 -17.32 -23.36
N TRP A 325 -6.17 -18.14 -23.58
CA TRP A 325 -6.09 -19.05 -24.71
C TRP A 325 -5.87 -20.49 -24.22
N ASP A 326 -6.85 -21.35 -24.45
CA ASP A 326 -6.76 -22.78 -24.23
C ASP A 326 -5.94 -23.41 -25.36
N VAL A 327 -4.62 -23.48 -25.20
CA VAL A 327 -3.66 -23.97 -26.22
C VAL A 327 -3.92 -25.45 -26.54
N VAL A 328 -4.13 -26.21 -25.48
CA VAL A 328 -4.55 -27.64 -25.52
C VAL A 328 -5.45 -27.90 -24.31
N LYS A 329 -6.14 -29.06 -24.26
CA LYS A 329 -7.07 -29.43 -23.17
C LYS A 329 -6.50 -29.27 -21.74
N ARG A 330 -5.16 -29.32 -21.59
CA ARG A 330 -4.49 -29.27 -20.28
C ARG A 330 -3.69 -28.00 -20.04
N LEU A 331 -3.60 -27.12 -21.04
CA LEU A 331 -2.80 -25.89 -20.92
C LEU A 331 -3.59 -24.68 -21.40
N THR A 332 -3.84 -23.76 -20.49
CA THR A 332 -4.32 -22.41 -20.80
C THR A 332 -3.20 -21.41 -20.51
N ILE A 333 -2.95 -20.51 -21.42
CA ILE A 333 -2.07 -19.35 -21.20
C ILE A 333 -2.92 -18.08 -21.12
N SER A 334 -2.46 -17.11 -20.37
CA SER A 334 -3.17 -15.84 -20.19
C SER A 334 -2.22 -14.66 -20.23
N GLY A 335 -2.76 -13.52 -20.64
CA GLY A 335 -2.08 -12.23 -20.56
C GLY A 335 -3.08 -11.16 -20.21
N GLY A 336 -2.61 -10.10 -19.54
CA GLY A 336 -3.47 -8.99 -19.15
C GLY A 336 -2.71 -7.71 -18.92
N ALA A 337 -3.48 -6.63 -18.86
CA ALA A 337 -3.01 -5.29 -18.56
C ALA A 337 -3.96 -4.63 -17.56
N GLN A 338 -3.41 -3.77 -16.71
CA GLN A 338 -4.16 -2.94 -15.77
C GLN A 338 -3.63 -1.51 -15.82
N ILE A 339 -4.52 -0.54 -15.72
CA ILE A 339 -4.20 0.88 -15.51
C ILE A 339 -4.82 1.26 -14.17
N THR A 340 -4.04 1.92 -13.31
CA THR A 340 -4.49 2.42 -12.01
C THR A 340 -4.27 3.93 -11.94
N ASP A 341 -5.35 4.67 -11.64
CA ASP A 341 -5.40 6.11 -11.47
C ASP A 341 -5.90 6.43 -10.05
N TYR A 342 -5.03 7.00 -9.21
CA TYR A 342 -5.26 7.19 -7.77
C TYR A 342 -5.94 8.52 -7.40
N GLY A 343 -6.09 9.46 -8.30
CA GLY A 343 -6.63 10.79 -7.98
C GLY A 343 -5.79 11.55 -6.96
N LEU A 344 -4.48 11.56 -7.13
CA LEU A 344 -3.50 12.09 -6.19
C LEU A 344 -3.49 13.62 -6.15
N SER A 345 -3.10 14.18 -4.99
CA SER A 345 -2.74 15.60 -4.83
C SER A 345 -1.45 15.74 -4.01
N ASP A 346 -0.82 16.91 -4.06
CA ASP A 346 0.40 17.20 -3.30
C ASP A 346 0.17 17.06 -1.79
N ASN A 347 -1.00 17.49 -1.29
CA ASN A 347 -1.34 17.41 0.13
C ASN A 347 -1.56 15.95 0.60
N PHE A 348 -1.98 15.05 -0.29
CA PHE A 348 -2.13 13.64 0.03
C PHE A 348 -0.79 12.91 0.12
N GLN A 349 0.19 13.25 -0.71
CA GLN A 349 1.49 12.57 -0.75
C GLN A 349 2.35 12.85 0.48
N SER A 350 2.99 11.82 1.03
CA SER A 350 3.98 11.93 2.11
C SER A 350 5.06 10.87 1.97
N ASP A 351 6.22 11.11 2.56
CA ASP A 351 7.39 10.23 2.43
C ASP A 351 7.14 8.83 3.01
N VAL A 352 6.36 8.73 4.09
CA VAL A 352 6.00 7.44 4.69
C VAL A 352 4.92 6.69 3.93
N SER A 353 4.12 7.39 3.10
CA SER A 353 3.01 6.80 2.34
C SER A 353 2.72 7.62 1.10
N PHE A 354 3.23 7.18 -0.04
CA PHE A 354 2.97 7.78 -1.34
C PHE A 354 2.49 6.73 -2.36
N SER A 355 1.70 7.19 -3.31
CA SER A 355 1.21 6.42 -4.45
C SER A 355 1.62 7.10 -5.75
N CYS A 356 1.62 6.35 -6.83
CA CYS A 356 1.91 6.85 -8.18
C CYS A 356 0.98 6.13 -9.15
N ASP A 357 0.42 6.85 -10.11
CA ASP A 357 -0.37 6.26 -11.17
C ASP A 357 0.47 5.27 -11.96
N SER A 358 -0.17 4.23 -12.46
CA SER A 358 0.60 3.11 -12.99
C SER A 358 -0.14 2.33 -14.08
N TYR A 359 0.65 1.56 -14.84
CA TYR A 359 0.15 0.45 -15.61
C TYR A 359 0.90 -0.83 -15.28
N SER A 360 0.19 -1.94 -15.33
CA SER A 360 0.74 -3.28 -15.07
C SER A 360 0.54 -4.17 -16.28
N LEU A 361 1.48 -5.06 -16.50
CA LEU A 361 1.36 -6.16 -17.46
C LEU A 361 1.55 -7.48 -16.72
N GLY A 362 0.73 -8.47 -17.05
CA GLY A 362 0.78 -9.78 -16.43
C GLY A 362 0.64 -10.93 -17.42
N PHE A 363 1.30 -12.04 -17.11
CA PHE A 363 1.21 -13.29 -17.87
C PHE A 363 0.99 -14.45 -16.91
N GLY A 364 0.27 -15.45 -17.37
CA GLY A 364 -0.02 -16.63 -16.58
C GLY A 364 -0.18 -17.89 -17.41
N ALA A 365 -0.10 -19.03 -16.72
CA ALA A 365 -0.41 -20.33 -17.28
C ALA A 365 -1.14 -21.18 -16.25
N LYS A 366 -2.15 -21.92 -16.71
CA LYS A 366 -2.88 -22.96 -15.96
C LYS A 366 -2.62 -24.30 -16.59
N VAL A 367 -2.13 -25.25 -15.79
CA VAL A 367 -1.85 -26.61 -16.21
C VAL A 367 -2.76 -27.57 -15.45
N MET A 368 -3.61 -28.32 -16.15
CA MET A 368 -4.41 -29.40 -15.57
C MET A 368 -3.53 -30.63 -15.33
N LEU A 369 -3.14 -30.83 -14.06
CA LEU A 369 -2.36 -32.01 -13.63
C LEU A 369 -3.21 -33.28 -13.66
N SER A 370 -4.52 -33.17 -13.38
CA SER A 370 -5.54 -34.19 -13.52
C SER A 370 -6.89 -33.55 -13.84
N GLU A 371 -7.95 -34.31 -13.93
CA GLU A 371 -9.31 -33.77 -14.09
C GLU A 371 -9.79 -32.95 -12.88
N LYS A 372 -9.16 -33.20 -11.72
CA LYS A 372 -9.52 -32.56 -10.44
C LYS A 372 -8.48 -31.57 -9.91
N MET A 373 -7.30 -31.49 -10.53
CA MET A 373 -6.17 -30.71 -9.99
C MET A 373 -5.57 -29.83 -11.06
N ALA A 374 -5.44 -28.54 -10.75
CA ALA A 374 -4.82 -27.54 -11.59
C ALA A 374 -3.69 -26.82 -10.87
N LEU A 375 -2.59 -26.56 -11.58
CA LEU A 375 -1.49 -25.72 -11.17
C LEU A 375 -1.55 -24.42 -11.97
N ASN A 376 -1.52 -23.27 -11.26
CA ASN A 376 -1.46 -21.97 -11.90
C ASN A 376 -0.16 -21.28 -11.53
N VAL A 377 0.45 -20.62 -12.50
CA VAL A 377 1.62 -19.74 -12.32
C VAL A 377 1.32 -18.39 -12.96
N GLY A 378 1.80 -17.33 -12.34
CA GLY A 378 1.62 -15.98 -12.84
C GLY A 378 2.79 -15.08 -12.51
N TYR A 379 3.03 -14.13 -13.38
CA TYR A 379 4.00 -13.06 -13.18
C TYR A 379 3.39 -11.74 -13.64
N MET A 380 3.56 -10.69 -12.83
CA MET A 380 3.11 -9.34 -13.12
C MET A 380 4.20 -8.35 -12.77
N TRP A 381 4.37 -7.32 -13.60
CA TRP A 381 5.15 -6.14 -13.24
C TRP A 381 4.32 -4.89 -13.44
N THR A 382 4.60 -3.88 -12.62
CA THR A 382 3.96 -2.57 -12.66
C THR A 382 5.01 -1.51 -12.94
N THR A 383 4.72 -0.65 -13.89
CA THR A 383 5.46 0.57 -14.20
C THR A 383 4.66 1.75 -13.66
N TYR A 384 5.32 2.60 -12.88
CA TYR A 384 4.73 3.77 -12.26
C TYR A 384 5.20 5.04 -12.95
N HIS A 385 4.33 6.04 -13.00
CA HIS A 385 4.68 7.40 -13.35
C HIS A 385 5.26 8.08 -12.11
N ASP A 386 6.41 8.73 -12.26
CA ASP A 386 7.00 9.49 -11.16
C ASP A 386 6.05 10.63 -10.74
N TYR A 387 5.96 10.86 -9.43
CA TYR A 387 5.16 11.95 -8.89
C TYR A 387 6.07 13.02 -8.29
N THR A 388 6.00 14.25 -8.82
CA THR A 388 6.78 15.39 -8.29
C THR A 388 5.88 16.22 -7.39
N LYS A 389 6.27 16.32 -6.11
CA LYS A 389 5.63 17.19 -5.10
C LYS A 389 6.53 18.40 -4.83
N LYS A 390 6.01 19.60 -5.06
CA LYS A 390 6.67 20.87 -4.71
C LYS A 390 6.04 21.44 -3.44
N MET A 391 6.87 21.98 -2.56
CA MET A 391 6.47 22.52 -1.26
C MET A 391 7.14 23.86 -1.00
N ASP A 392 6.35 24.89 -0.73
CA ASP A 392 6.88 26.20 -0.29
C ASP A 392 7.35 26.14 1.16
N ASN A 393 6.78 25.23 1.94
CA ASN A 393 7.17 24.92 3.32
C ASN A 393 7.49 23.43 3.40
N TYR A 394 8.73 23.06 3.04
CA TYR A 394 9.19 21.69 2.96
C TYR A 394 9.17 21.02 4.35
N CYS A 395 8.24 20.08 4.53
CA CYS A 395 8.08 19.29 5.76
C CYS A 395 8.02 20.14 7.05
N GLY A 396 7.51 21.38 6.98
CA GLY A 396 7.39 22.27 8.12
C GLY A 396 8.65 23.08 8.47
N THR A 397 9.69 23.05 7.64
CA THR A 397 10.96 23.76 7.88
C THR A 397 10.87 25.29 7.65
N GLY A 398 9.81 25.77 7.02
CA GLY A 398 9.67 27.18 6.57
C GLY A 398 10.42 27.51 5.29
N LEU A 399 11.06 26.52 4.66
CA LEU A 399 11.88 26.66 3.45
C LEU A 399 11.29 25.84 2.29
N PRO A 400 11.55 26.24 1.03
CA PRO A 400 11.04 25.50 -0.12
C PRO A 400 11.83 24.21 -0.40
N GLY A 401 11.16 23.27 -1.07
CA GLY A 401 11.77 22.03 -1.54
C GLY A 401 10.83 21.22 -2.41
N GLN A 402 11.35 20.12 -2.91
CA GLN A 402 10.58 19.16 -3.71
C GLN A 402 11.04 17.72 -3.48
N ASN A 403 10.10 16.79 -3.66
CA ASN A 403 10.35 15.36 -3.73
C ASN A 403 9.86 14.80 -5.07
N VAL A 404 10.64 13.92 -5.67
CA VAL A 404 10.19 13.07 -6.76
C VAL A 404 10.04 11.65 -6.23
N TYR A 405 8.82 11.15 -6.20
CA TYR A 405 8.49 9.81 -5.76
C TYR A 405 8.47 8.87 -6.95
N SER A 406 9.19 7.75 -6.83
CA SER A 406 9.20 6.70 -7.84
C SER A 406 9.00 5.31 -7.23
N ARG A 407 8.44 4.38 -8.02
CA ARG A 407 8.12 3.03 -7.57
C ARG A 407 8.34 2.01 -8.67
N THR A 408 8.63 0.79 -8.26
CA THR A 408 8.52 -0.40 -9.10
C THR A 408 7.78 -1.49 -8.34
N ASN A 409 7.15 -2.43 -9.05
CA ASN A 409 6.55 -3.60 -8.42
C ASN A 409 6.66 -4.82 -9.35
N LYS A 410 7.03 -5.96 -8.77
CA LYS A 410 7.08 -7.26 -9.43
C LYS A 410 6.42 -8.28 -8.52
N VAL A 411 5.48 -9.04 -9.07
CA VAL A 411 4.74 -10.07 -8.33
C VAL A 411 4.85 -11.38 -9.07
N PHE A 412 5.18 -12.43 -8.35
CA PHE A 412 5.14 -13.81 -8.81
C PHE A 412 4.09 -14.57 -8.00
N GLY A 413 3.28 -15.38 -8.66
CA GLY A 413 2.23 -16.18 -8.03
C GLY A 413 2.26 -17.64 -8.46
N LEU A 414 1.94 -18.52 -7.51
CA LEU A 414 1.76 -19.94 -7.70
C LEU A 414 0.51 -20.40 -6.95
N SER A 415 -0.37 -21.16 -7.58
CA SER A 415 -1.50 -21.78 -6.88
C SER A 415 -1.75 -23.22 -7.32
N LEU A 416 -2.29 -23.99 -6.40
CA LEU A 416 -2.76 -25.34 -6.62
C LEU A 416 -4.24 -25.42 -6.24
N ASP A 417 -5.08 -25.82 -7.20
CA ASP A 417 -6.51 -25.96 -7.04
C ASP A 417 -6.91 -27.43 -7.11
N TYR A 418 -7.82 -27.86 -6.24
CA TYR A 418 -8.30 -29.22 -6.18
C TYR A 418 -9.82 -29.30 -6.04
N ALA A 419 -10.47 -30.14 -6.84
CA ALA A 419 -11.90 -30.46 -6.78
C ALA A 419 -12.08 -31.92 -6.31
N PHE A 420 -12.79 -32.12 -5.20
CA PHE A 420 -13.04 -33.44 -4.62
C PHE A 420 -14.08 -34.26 -5.36
#